data_b958f6e0ee0d20c0b54a831f8841eefe
#
_entry.id   b958f6e0ee0d20c0b54a831f8841eefe
#
_cell.length_a   1.000
_cell.length_b   1.000
_cell.length_c   1.000
_cell.angle_alpha   90.00
_cell.angle_beta   90.00
_cell.angle_gamma   90.00
#
_symmetry.space_group_name_H-M   'P 1'
#
loop_
_entity.id
_entity.type
_entity.pdbx_description
1 polymer ?
#
loop_
_entity_poly.entity_id
_entity_poly.type
_entity_poly.pdbx_seq_one_letter_code
_entity_poly.pdbx_strand_id
1 'polypeptide(L)'
;PMIYDLEEDPEYFYLIEEFLQGNSLYTLVKHQGALQEADAVRYGMQICGLVEYMHSAYKLPILYLDLQPNNLIICDGAVKLIDFDHAARFPDANQERLRYGTAGCAAPEQYASDHILDQRTDIYAIGAVLRFMLCGTLKQEAGISGSISGPLQRIIRKCMDPDMDKRYGSAKEAEAALRMLCVRETAGNQEGIPDSSLIIYLAGMRPGAGVTHLAFGLLHFLTKQGWSPLYEEHNHSRAVREL
;
A
#
# COMPACT_ATOMS: atom_id res chain seq x y z
N PRO A 1 -11.39 8.15 0.61
CA PRO A 1 -12.86 8.25 0.71
C PRO A 1 -13.49 8.75 -0.58
N MET A 2 -14.77 8.44 -0.78
CA MET A 2 -15.55 9.01 -1.87
C MET A 2 -16.02 10.40 -1.45
N ILE A 3 -15.83 11.40 -2.30
CA ILE A 3 -16.37 12.74 -2.07
C ILE A 3 -17.80 12.75 -2.62
N TYR A 4 -18.76 13.13 -1.77
CA TYR A 4 -20.16 13.21 -2.13
C TYR A 4 -20.55 14.62 -2.57
N ASP A 5 -20.05 15.65 -1.87
CA ASP A 5 -20.41 17.02 -2.14
C ASP A 5 -19.39 18.01 -1.58
N LEU A 6 -19.45 19.24 -2.05
CA LEU A 6 -18.71 20.40 -1.54
C LEU A 6 -19.70 21.54 -1.37
N GLU A 7 -19.99 21.95 -0.15
CA GLU A 7 -20.86 23.06 0.17
C GLU A 7 -20.05 24.27 0.70
N GLU A 8 -20.59 25.44 0.54
CA GLU A 8 -19.97 26.69 0.95
C GLU A 8 -21.01 27.59 1.64
N ASP A 9 -20.61 28.18 2.75
CA ASP A 9 -21.31 29.31 3.36
C ASP A 9 -20.34 30.51 3.51
N PRO A 10 -20.77 31.68 3.98
CA PRO A 10 -19.90 32.85 4.10
C PRO A 10 -18.68 32.69 5.01
N GLU A 11 -18.65 31.67 5.86
CA GLU A 11 -17.60 31.46 6.86
C GLU A 11 -16.78 30.18 6.61
N TYR A 12 -17.38 29.14 5.97
CA TYR A 12 -16.77 27.82 5.89
C TYR A 12 -17.02 27.13 4.54
N PHE A 13 -16.09 26.26 4.16
CA PHE A 13 -16.26 25.24 3.14
C PHE A 13 -16.48 23.89 3.82
N TYR A 14 -17.48 23.14 3.36
CA TYR A 14 -17.85 21.84 3.90
C TYR A 14 -17.59 20.75 2.86
N LEU A 15 -16.63 19.89 3.13
CA LEU A 15 -16.38 18.70 2.33
C LEU A 15 -17.20 17.54 2.90
N ILE A 16 -18.16 17.02 2.13
CA ILE A 16 -18.99 15.89 2.50
C ILE A 16 -18.41 14.65 1.85
N GLU A 17 -17.88 13.75 2.66
CA GLU A 17 -17.19 12.55 2.17
C GLU A 17 -17.68 11.25 2.84
N GLU A 18 -17.26 10.12 2.27
CA GLU A 18 -17.51 8.78 2.79
C GLU A 18 -16.99 8.66 4.23
N PHE A 19 -17.89 8.25 5.14
CA PHE A 19 -17.47 7.87 6.48
C PHE A 19 -16.78 6.50 6.44
N LEU A 20 -15.50 6.47 6.76
CA LEU A 20 -14.69 5.26 6.76
C LEU A 20 -14.86 4.49 8.08
N GLN A 21 -15.48 3.32 8.02
CA GLN A 21 -15.56 2.40 9.15
C GLN A 21 -14.26 1.62 9.29
N GLY A 22 -13.32 2.14 10.09
CA GLY A 22 -12.01 1.54 10.28
C GLY A 22 -11.19 2.26 11.34
N ASN A 23 -10.00 1.76 11.58
CA ASN A 23 -9.03 2.40 12.48
C ASN A 23 -7.86 2.94 11.68
N SER A 24 -7.27 4.05 12.14
CA SER A 24 -6.00 4.47 11.56
C SER A 24 -4.93 3.40 11.78
N LEU A 25 -3.99 3.31 10.84
CA LEU A 25 -2.86 2.40 10.97
C LEU A 25 -2.06 2.69 12.27
N TYR A 26 -2.03 3.95 12.70
CA TYR A 26 -1.43 4.33 13.97
C TYR A 26 -2.16 3.65 15.13
N THR A 27 -3.48 3.79 15.19
CA THR A 27 -4.32 3.19 16.24
C THR A 27 -4.21 1.66 16.22
N LEU A 28 -4.25 1.05 15.04
CA LEU A 28 -4.12 -0.39 14.86
C LEU A 28 -2.81 -0.91 15.48
N VAL A 29 -1.68 -0.30 15.10
CA VAL A 29 -0.35 -0.71 15.60
C VAL A 29 -0.19 -0.42 17.09
N LYS A 30 -0.78 0.68 17.61
CA LYS A 30 -0.73 0.99 19.05
C LYS A 30 -1.52 0.01 19.91
N HIS A 31 -2.63 -0.51 19.39
CA HIS A 31 -3.44 -1.49 20.11
C HIS A 31 -2.93 -2.94 19.99
N GLN A 32 -2.46 -3.32 18.81
CA GLN A 32 -2.06 -4.71 18.53
C GLN A 32 -0.55 -4.94 18.68
N GLY A 33 0.24 -3.88 18.78
CA GLY A 33 1.70 -3.96 18.69
C GLY A 33 2.19 -3.94 17.24
N ALA A 34 3.49 -4.21 17.07
CA ALA A 34 4.10 -4.34 15.75
C ALA A 34 3.42 -5.44 14.92
N LEU A 35 3.19 -5.16 13.65
CA LEU A 35 2.53 -6.10 12.74
C LEU A 35 3.51 -7.20 12.30
N GLN A 36 2.94 -8.33 11.88
CA GLN A 36 3.70 -9.39 11.21
C GLN A 36 4.19 -8.91 9.84
N GLU A 37 5.31 -9.45 9.37
CA GLU A 37 5.93 -9.07 8.10
C GLU A 37 4.95 -9.19 6.91
N ALA A 38 4.19 -10.28 6.85
CA ALA A 38 3.21 -10.51 5.79
C ALA A 38 2.13 -9.41 5.72
N ASP A 39 1.62 -8.95 6.87
CA ASP A 39 0.63 -7.88 6.93
C ASP A 39 1.25 -6.53 6.55
N ALA A 40 2.47 -6.25 7.04
CA ALA A 40 3.18 -5.03 6.69
C ALA A 40 3.48 -4.96 5.18
N VAL A 41 3.86 -6.06 4.55
CA VAL A 41 4.07 -6.17 3.10
C VAL A 41 2.75 -5.98 2.36
N ARG A 42 1.66 -6.62 2.79
CA ARG A 42 0.33 -6.50 2.18
C ARG A 42 -0.19 -5.06 2.21
N TYR A 43 -0.09 -4.39 3.35
CA TYR A 43 -0.47 -2.98 3.45
C TYR A 43 0.50 -2.07 2.68
N GLY A 44 1.79 -2.35 2.73
CA GLY A 44 2.81 -1.62 1.98
C GLY A 44 2.56 -1.61 0.47
N MET A 45 2.18 -2.74 -0.12
CA MET A 45 1.81 -2.81 -1.53
C MET A 45 0.58 -1.95 -1.85
N GLN A 46 -0.45 -1.96 -0.99
CA GLN A 46 -1.63 -1.12 -1.18
C GLN A 46 -1.27 0.37 -1.09
N ILE A 47 -0.43 0.76 -0.12
CA ILE A 47 0.05 2.14 0.02
C ILE A 47 0.83 2.56 -1.23
N CYS A 48 1.73 1.72 -1.72
CA CYS A 48 2.45 1.99 -2.98
C CYS A 48 1.48 2.20 -4.14
N GLY A 49 0.43 1.39 -4.27
CA GLY A 49 -0.58 1.53 -5.32
C GLY A 49 -1.35 2.85 -5.22
N LEU A 50 -1.71 3.30 -4.01
CA LEU A 50 -2.38 4.58 -3.79
C LEU A 50 -1.47 5.76 -4.17
N VAL A 51 -0.22 5.75 -3.73
CA VAL A 51 0.78 6.79 -4.05
C VAL A 51 1.09 6.80 -5.54
N GLU A 52 1.29 5.65 -6.16
CA GLU A 52 1.51 5.55 -7.61
C GLU A 52 0.34 6.12 -8.41
N TYR A 53 -0.89 5.87 -7.98
CA TYR A 53 -2.08 6.47 -8.60
C TYR A 53 -2.00 8.00 -8.57
N MET A 54 -1.66 8.61 -7.43
CA MET A 54 -1.51 10.07 -7.33
C MET A 54 -0.39 10.61 -8.23
N HIS A 55 0.72 9.88 -8.29
CA HIS A 55 1.87 10.27 -9.11
C HIS A 55 1.62 10.15 -10.61
N SER A 56 0.68 9.27 -11.04
CA SER A 56 0.46 8.93 -12.46
C SER A 56 -0.89 9.36 -13.03
N ALA A 57 -1.89 9.70 -12.19
CA ALA A 57 -3.26 10.00 -12.62
C ALA A 57 -3.38 11.25 -13.51
N TYR A 58 -2.42 12.16 -13.44
CA TYR A 58 -2.40 13.41 -14.19
C TYR A 58 -1.08 13.59 -14.93
N LYS A 59 -1.06 14.55 -15.89
CA LYS A 59 0.18 14.90 -16.62
C LYS A 59 1.32 15.36 -15.72
N LEU A 60 0.97 16.03 -14.63
CA LEU A 60 1.91 16.42 -13.57
C LEU A 60 1.60 15.61 -12.33
N PRO A 61 2.60 14.97 -11.72
CA PRO A 61 2.41 14.20 -10.50
C PRO A 61 1.79 15.04 -9.38
N ILE A 62 0.92 14.43 -8.60
CA ILE A 62 0.45 14.96 -7.33
C ILE A 62 1.27 14.28 -6.24
N LEU A 63 2.07 15.04 -5.52
CA LEU A 63 2.81 14.58 -4.35
C LEU A 63 1.90 14.64 -3.14
N TYR A 64 1.91 13.60 -2.32
CA TYR A 64 1.05 13.55 -1.13
C TYR A 64 1.64 14.32 0.06
N LEU A 65 2.95 14.20 0.29
CA LEU A 65 3.81 14.95 1.22
C LEU A 65 3.53 14.77 2.73
N ASP A 66 2.42 14.18 3.14
CA ASP A 66 2.14 13.86 4.56
C ASP A 66 1.70 12.41 4.76
N LEU A 67 2.40 11.49 4.11
CA LEU A 67 2.15 10.06 4.29
C LEU A 67 2.61 9.61 5.68
N GLN A 68 1.64 9.39 6.56
CA GLN A 68 1.85 9.01 7.95
C GLN A 68 0.80 7.98 8.41
N PRO A 69 1.05 7.21 9.48
CA PRO A 69 0.13 6.19 9.95
C PRO A 69 -1.26 6.70 10.36
N ASN A 70 -1.41 7.98 10.75
CA ASN A 70 -2.71 8.56 11.09
C ASN A 70 -3.57 8.82 9.85
N ASN A 71 -2.96 9.07 8.70
CA ASN A 71 -3.64 9.37 7.44
C ASN A 71 -3.97 8.12 6.61
N LEU A 72 -3.75 6.94 7.18
CA LEU A 72 -4.03 5.63 6.57
C LEU A 72 -5.09 4.91 7.41
N ILE A 73 -6.32 4.78 6.88
CA ILE A 73 -7.40 4.08 7.55
C ILE A 73 -7.48 2.65 7.01
N ILE A 74 -7.54 1.68 7.92
CA ILE A 74 -7.68 0.27 7.57
C ILE A 74 -9.17 -0.12 7.73
N CYS A 75 -9.82 -0.39 6.59
CA CYS A 75 -11.21 -0.80 6.50
C CYS A 75 -11.26 -2.21 5.90
N ASP A 76 -11.62 -3.21 6.70
CA ASP A 76 -11.72 -4.62 6.25
C ASP A 76 -10.49 -5.11 5.47
N GLY A 77 -9.31 -4.75 5.94
CA GLY A 77 -8.03 -5.12 5.31
C GLY A 77 -7.64 -4.29 4.09
N ALA A 78 -8.47 -3.33 3.67
CA ALA A 78 -8.16 -2.34 2.65
C ALA A 78 -7.60 -1.06 3.27
N VAL A 79 -6.56 -0.51 2.65
CA VAL A 79 -5.98 0.78 3.04
C VAL A 79 -6.70 1.91 2.31
N LYS A 80 -7.15 2.90 3.06
CA LYS A 80 -7.71 4.16 2.55
C LYS A 80 -6.83 5.32 2.97
N LEU A 81 -6.51 6.20 2.03
CA LEU A 81 -5.74 7.42 2.28
C LEU A 81 -6.72 8.57 2.56
N ILE A 82 -6.47 9.37 3.59
CA ILE A 82 -7.26 10.54 3.99
C ILE A 82 -6.35 11.74 4.17
N ASP A 83 -6.92 12.93 4.30
CA ASP A 83 -6.20 14.16 4.60
C ASP A 83 -5.21 14.57 3.50
N PHE A 84 -5.71 15.30 2.50
CA PHE A 84 -4.95 15.75 1.34
C PHE A 84 -4.50 17.21 1.46
N ASP A 85 -4.53 17.80 2.65
CA ASP A 85 -4.25 19.24 2.87
C ASP A 85 -2.83 19.64 2.45
N HIS A 86 -1.88 18.71 2.51
CA HIS A 86 -0.50 18.93 2.09
C HIS A 86 -0.20 18.43 0.67
N ALA A 87 -1.19 17.81 0.01
CA ALA A 87 -0.98 17.29 -1.33
C ALA A 87 -0.83 18.44 -2.34
N ALA A 88 0.20 18.38 -3.14
CA ALA A 88 0.53 19.43 -4.09
C ALA A 88 0.94 18.88 -5.47
N ARG A 89 0.61 19.60 -6.53
CA ARG A 89 1.11 19.27 -7.87
C ARG A 89 2.61 19.57 -7.96
N PHE A 90 3.36 18.68 -8.58
CA PHE A 90 4.69 19.04 -9.04
C PHE A 90 4.58 19.95 -10.27
N PRO A 91 5.25 21.14 -10.37
CA PRO A 91 6.28 21.65 -9.44
C PRO A 91 5.75 22.60 -8.34
N ASP A 92 4.45 22.75 -8.15
CA ASP A 92 3.86 23.73 -7.21
C ASP A 92 4.33 23.49 -5.78
N ALA A 93 4.50 22.21 -5.39
CA ALA A 93 5.07 21.80 -4.11
C ALA A 93 6.42 22.47 -3.77
N ASN A 94 7.13 22.97 -4.77
CA ASN A 94 8.44 23.62 -4.62
C ASN A 94 8.36 25.16 -4.56
N GLN A 95 7.17 25.73 -4.72
CA GLN A 95 6.96 27.19 -4.68
C GLN A 95 6.71 27.70 -3.25
N GLU A 96 6.21 26.85 -2.37
CA GLU A 96 5.94 27.20 -0.99
C GLU A 96 7.25 27.23 -0.18
N ARG A 97 7.44 28.34 0.56
CA ARG A 97 8.61 28.49 1.44
C ARG A 97 8.49 27.71 2.74
N LEU A 98 7.27 27.40 3.15
CA LEU A 98 7.00 26.61 4.36
C LEU A 98 6.87 25.15 3.96
N ARG A 99 7.77 24.35 4.46
CA ARG A 99 7.79 22.91 4.27
C ARG A 99 7.34 22.22 5.54
N TYR A 100 6.41 21.32 5.38
CA TYR A 100 5.82 20.58 6.48
C TYR A 100 6.22 19.12 6.38
N GLY A 101 6.14 18.44 7.51
CA GLY A 101 6.34 17.00 7.52
C GLY A 101 6.19 16.42 8.91
N THR A 102 5.58 15.27 8.99
CA THR A 102 5.41 14.52 10.23
C THR A 102 6.73 13.91 10.68
N ALA A 103 7.19 14.23 11.89
CA ALA A 103 8.43 13.72 12.43
C ALA A 103 8.48 12.18 12.40
N GLY A 104 9.53 11.63 11.81
CA GLY A 104 9.74 10.20 11.63
C GLY A 104 9.11 9.62 10.36
N CYS A 105 8.28 10.37 9.63
CA CYS A 105 7.72 10.00 8.32
C CYS A 105 8.26 10.88 7.19
N ALA A 106 8.41 12.18 7.43
CA ALA A 106 8.85 13.13 6.42
C ALA A 106 10.30 12.90 6.00
N ALA A 107 10.53 13.05 4.71
CA ALA A 107 11.84 12.93 4.10
C ALA A 107 12.76 14.11 4.47
N PRO A 108 14.09 13.92 4.48
CA PRO A 108 15.04 14.97 4.85
C PRO A 108 14.89 16.25 4.02
N GLU A 109 14.62 16.12 2.71
CA GLU A 109 14.41 17.24 1.81
C GLU A 109 13.18 18.09 2.13
N GLN A 110 12.20 17.55 2.89
CA GLN A 110 11.04 18.34 3.35
C GLN A 110 11.43 19.36 4.42
N TYR A 111 12.56 19.19 5.07
CA TYR A 111 13.06 20.14 6.06
C TYR A 111 14.11 21.11 5.52
N ALA A 112 14.59 20.88 4.28
CA ALA A 112 15.62 21.67 3.64
C ALA A 112 14.99 22.58 2.56
N SER A 113 15.22 23.88 2.65
CA SER A 113 14.63 24.88 1.74
C SER A 113 15.26 24.90 0.34
N ASP A 114 16.40 24.28 0.16
CA ASP A 114 17.21 24.27 -1.06
C ASP A 114 17.02 23.00 -1.91
N HIS A 115 16.28 22.03 -1.41
CA HIS A 115 16.04 20.77 -2.13
C HIS A 115 14.69 20.80 -2.87
N ILE A 116 14.66 20.15 -4.02
CA ILE A 116 13.45 19.97 -4.81
C ILE A 116 12.70 18.73 -4.29
N LEU A 117 11.40 18.88 -4.02
CA LEU A 117 10.51 17.76 -3.72
C LEU A 117 10.04 17.13 -5.02
N ASP A 118 10.08 15.81 -5.09
CA ASP A 118 9.51 15.04 -6.20
C ASP A 118 8.86 13.74 -5.68
N GLN A 119 8.45 12.84 -6.59
CA GLN A 119 7.81 11.58 -6.26
C GLN A 119 8.58 10.74 -5.23
N ARG A 120 9.90 10.85 -5.19
CA ARG A 120 10.78 10.12 -4.28
C ARG A 120 10.67 10.60 -2.83
N THR A 121 10.09 11.77 -2.61
CA THR A 121 9.76 12.28 -1.27
C THR A 121 8.69 11.39 -0.62
N ASP A 122 7.62 11.04 -1.35
CA ASP A 122 6.60 10.12 -0.85
C ASP A 122 7.13 8.69 -0.68
N ILE A 123 8.11 8.27 -1.49
CA ILE A 123 8.74 6.95 -1.35
C ILE A 123 9.48 6.82 -0.01
N TYR A 124 10.14 7.88 0.45
CA TYR A 124 10.73 7.89 1.78
C TYR A 124 9.68 7.63 2.86
N ALA A 125 8.54 8.31 2.76
CA ALA A 125 7.43 8.15 3.71
C ALA A 125 6.81 6.74 3.66
N ILE A 126 6.74 6.08 2.49
CA ILE A 126 6.35 4.66 2.38
C ILE A 126 7.29 3.79 3.22
N GLY A 127 8.59 3.99 3.11
CA GLY A 127 9.58 3.28 3.92
C GLY A 127 9.42 3.51 5.41
N ALA A 128 9.14 4.76 5.81
CA ALA A 128 8.91 5.13 7.21
C ALA A 128 7.64 4.48 7.78
N VAL A 129 6.56 4.41 7.00
CA VAL A 129 5.31 3.72 7.38
C VAL A 129 5.54 2.22 7.49
N LEU A 130 6.23 1.59 6.55
CA LEU A 130 6.62 0.17 6.64
C LEU A 130 7.41 -0.11 7.93
N ARG A 131 8.40 0.73 8.22
CA ARG A 131 9.17 0.61 9.46
C ARG A 131 8.28 0.77 10.70
N PHE A 132 7.36 1.74 10.70
CA PHE A 132 6.42 1.93 11.81
C PHE A 132 5.56 0.68 12.05
N MET A 133 5.01 0.07 11.01
CA MET A 133 4.24 -1.16 11.12
C MET A 133 5.01 -2.28 11.83
N LEU A 134 6.30 -2.39 11.54
CA LEU A 134 7.17 -3.46 12.03
C LEU A 134 7.83 -3.17 13.39
N CYS A 135 7.95 -1.89 13.76
CA CYS A 135 8.62 -1.48 15.01
C CYS A 135 7.66 -0.91 16.07
N GLY A 136 6.42 -0.57 15.69
CA GLY A 136 5.43 0.05 16.58
C GLY A 136 5.75 1.51 16.96
N THR A 137 6.79 2.11 16.37
CA THR A 137 7.23 3.48 16.69
C THR A 137 7.80 4.20 15.47
N LEU A 138 7.59 5.52 15.43
CA LEU A 138 8.20 6.42 14.42
C LEU A 138 9.61 6.88 14.81
N LYS A 139 10.10 6.59 16.02
CA LYS A 139 11.45 6.98 16.44
C LYS A 139 12.48 6.27 15.57
N GLN A 140 13.37 7.06 14.96
CA GLN A 140 14.39 6.52 14.04
C GLN A 140 15.42 5.63 14.72
N GLU A 141 15.65 5.83 16.01
CA GLU A 141 16.61 5.07 16.82
C GLU A 141 16.14 3.63 17.12
N ALA A 142 14.84 3.35 16.95
CA ALA A 142 14.33 2.00 17.10
C ALA A 142 14.83 1.12 15.94
N GLY A 143 15.81 0.31 16.23
CA GLY A 143 16.31 -0.69 15.29
C GLY A 143 15.19 -1.62 14.83
N ILE A 144 15.21 -2.00 13.57
CA ILE A 144 14.30 -3.02 13.05
C ILE A 144 14.67 -4.32 13.76
N SER A 145 13.71 -4.93 14.47
CA SER A 145 13.92 -6.16 15.23
C SER A 145 14.47 -7.28 14.34
N GLY A 146 15.33 -8.14 14.90
CA GLY A 146 15.95 -9.25 14.17
C GLY A 146 14.99 -10.33 13.63
N SER A 147 13.68 -10.20 13.89
CA SER A 147 12.64 -11.10 13.36
C SER A 147 12.19 -10.74 11.93
N ILE A 148 12.66 -9.61 11.37
CA ILE A 148 12.25 -9.15 10.04
C ILE A 148 13.26 -9.64 8.99
N SER A 149 12.76 -10.15 7.87
CA SER A 149 13.59 -10.69 6.81
C SER A 149 14.59 -9.66 6.26
N GLY A 150 15.79 -10.12 5.94
CA GLY A 150 16.82 -9.26 5.34
C GLY A 150 16.37 -8.58 4.04
N PRO A 151 15.60 -9.23 3.16
CA PRO A 151 15.05 -8.60 1.98
C PRO A 151 14.12 -7.41 2.29
N LEU A 152 13.18 -7.53 3.22
CA LEU A 152 12.29 -6.42 3.60
C LEU A 152 13.06 -5.27 4.25
N GLN A 153 14.04 -5.58 5.10
CA GLN A 153 14.91 -4.55 5.66
C GLN A 153 15.67 -3.75 4.58
N ARG A 154 16.11 -4.42 3.48
CA ARG A 154 16.77 -3.73 2.36
C ARG A 154 15.81 -2.81 1.61
N ILE A 155 14.55 -3.23 1.42
CA ILE A 155 13.52 -2.41 0.77
C ILE A 155 13.27 -1.15 1.60
N ILE A 156 13.03 -1.30 2.91
CA ILE A 156 12.81 -0.17 3.81
C ILE A 156 14.00 0.80 3.79
N ARG A 157 15.23 0.28 3.91
CA ARG A 157 16.44 1.12 3.86
C ARG A 157 16.58 1.85 2.53
N LYS A 158 16.27 1.20 1.41
CA LYS A 158 16.31 1.83 0.10
C LYS A 158 15.25 2.92 -0.04
N CYS A 159 14.02 2.71 0.44
CA CYS A 159 13.00 3.76 0.47
C CYS A 159 13.47 4.96 1.31
N MET A 160 14.07 4.71 2.46
CA MET A 160 14.46 5.72 3.43
C MET A 160 15.91 6.23 3.26
N ASP A 161 16.56 6.00 2.12
CA ASP A 161 17.89 6.55 1.89
C ASP A 161 17.84 8.09 1.97
N PRO A 162 18.77 8.74 2.72
CA PRO A 162 18.84 10.20 2.76
C PRO A 162 19.02 10.83 1.38
N ASP A 163 19.75 10.15 0.51
CA ASP A 163 19.99 10.54 -0.86
C ASP A 163 18.81 10.07 -1.74
N MET A 164 18.04 11.01 -2.28
CA MET A 164 16.87 10.72 -3.13
C MET A 164 17.23 9.84 -4.33
N ASP A 165 18.44 10.01 -4.92
CA ASP A 165 18.88 9.29 -6.11
C ASP A 165 19.13 7.80 -5.83
N LYS A 166 19.27 7.42 -4.57
CA LYS A 166 19.44 6.01 -4.15
C LYS A 166 18.12 5.32 -3.81
N ARG A 167 17.02 6.05 -3.73
CA ARG A 167 15.69 5.49 -3.48
C ARG A 167 15.17 4.75 -4.73
N TYR A 168 13.98 4.18 -4.61
CA TYR A 168 13.23 3.73 -5.79
C TYR A 168 12.80 4.95 -6.61
N GLY A 169 12.78 4.84 -7.93
CA GLY A 169 12.38 5.91 -8.84
C GLY A 169 10.87 6.16 -8.87
N SER A 170 10.05 5.17 -8.47
CA SER A 170 8.59 5.27 -8.39
C SER A 170 8.02 4.39 -7.29
N ALA A 171 6.79 4.66 -6.86
CA ALA A 171 6.08 3.82 -5.92
C ALA A 171 5.79 2.43 -6.51
N LYS A 172 5.61 2.34 -7.83
CA LYS A 172 5.47 1.08 -8.56
C LYS A 172 6.72 0.20 -8.45
N GLU A 173 7.92 0.76 -8.48
CA GLU A 173 9.16 0.00 -8.27
C GLU A 173 9.26 -0.54 -6.83
N ALA A 174 8.87 0.26 -5.84
CA ALA A 174 8.82 -0.16 -4.45
C ALA A 174 7.78 -1.28 -4.25
N GLU A 175 6.59 -1.16 -4.86
CA GLU A 175 5.57 -2.20 -4.86
C GLU A 175 6.07 -3.50 -5.47
N ALA A 176 6.73 -3.44 -6.62
CA ALA A 176 7.29 -4.61 -7.28
C ALA A 176 8.32 -5.33 -6.38
N ALA A 177 9.16 -4.56 -5.67
CA ALA A 177 10.11 -5.13 -4.73
C ALA A 177 9.42 -5.84 -3.54
N LEU A 178 8.33 -5.26 -3.00
CA LEU A 178 7.52 -5.90 -1.95
C LEU A 178 6.81 -7.15 -2.47
N ARG A 179 6.25 -7.12 -3.66
CA ARG A 179 5.57 -8.25 -4.30
C ARG A 179 6.50 -9.46 -4.48
N MET A 180 7.77 -9.23 -4.76
CA MET A 180 8.78 -10.30 -4.87
C MET A 180 9.02 -11.03 -3.54
N LEU A 181 8.71 -10.43 -2.40
CA LEU A 181 8.79 -11.12 -1.11
C LEU A 181 7.66 -12.14 -0.96
N CYS A 182 6.42 -11.78 -1.34
CA CYS A 182 5.28 -12.69 -1.28
C CYS A 182 5.51 -13.95 -2.13
N VAL A 183 6.10 -13.80 -3.31
CA VAL A 183 6.40 -14.95 -4.20
C VAL A 183 7.43 -15.90 -3.58
N ARG A 184 8.41 -15.37 -2.82
CA ARG A 184 9.45 -16.20 -2.17
C ARG A 184 8.93 -16.96 -0.97
N GLU A 185 7.99 -16.39 -0.20
CA GLU A 185 7.37 -17.08 0.94
C GLU A 185 6.50 -18.25 0.48
N THR A 186 5.76 -18.09 -0.61
CA THR A 186 5.00 -19.19 -1.22
C THR A 186 5.91 -20.28 -1.79
N ALA A 187 7.07 -19.92 -2.33
CA ALA A 187 8.06 -20.90 -2.83
C ALA A 187 8.83 -21.62 -1.70
N GLY A 188 8.95 -21.01 -0.52
CA GLY A 188 9.65 -21.61 0.64
C GLY A 188 8.81 -22.59 1.47
N ASN A 189 7.47 -22.52 1.38
CA ASN A 189 6.53 -23.37 2.13
C ASN A 189 5.81 -24.42 1.29
N GLN A 190 6.19 -24.58 0.03
CA GLN A 190 5.59 -25.59 -0.84
C GLN A 190 6.53 -26.77 -1.03
N GLU A 191 6.35 -27.81 -0.22
CA GLU A 191 6.60 -29.15 -0.68
C GLU A 191 5.67 -29.42 -1.88
N GLY A 192 6.21 -29.36 -3.09
CA GLY A 192 5.67 -30.08 -4.23
C GLY A 192 4.70 -29.40 -5.18
N ILE A 193 4.75 -28.07 -5.41
CA ILE A 193 4.14 -27.54 -6.65
C ILE A 193 5.20 -27.59 -7.76
N PRO A 194 4.92 -28.31 -8.87
CA PRO A 194 5.84 -28.36 -10.01
C PRO A 194 6.12 -26.95 -10.56
N ASP A 195 7.32 -26.74 -11.05
CA ASP A 195 7.83 -25.48 -11.64
C ASP A 195 7.00 -24.94 -12.84
N SER A 196 5.93 -25.63 -13.20
CA SER A 196 4.99 -25.33 -14.29
C SER A 196 3.57 -24.96 -13.80
N SER A 197 3.37 -24.62 -12.54
CA SER A 197 2.03 -24.29 -12.01
C SER A 197 1.61 -22.88 -12.38
N LEU A 198 0.44 -22.74 -13.00
CA LEU A 198 -0.21 -21.48 -13.31
C LEU A 198 -1.29 -21.18 -12.25
N ILE A 199 -1.20 -20.03 -11.59
CA ILE A 199 -2.23 -19.55 -10.66
C ILE A 199 -3.07 -18.49 -11.37
N ILE A 200 -4.38 -18.73 -11.47
CA ILE A 200 -5.33 -17.82 -12.10
C ILE A 200 -6.27 -17.29 -11.02
N TYR A 201 -6.28 -15.97 -10.82
CA TYR A 201 -7.21 -15.30 -9.92
C TYR A 201 -8.43 -14.78 -10.69
N LEU A 202 -9.62 -15.15 -10.24
CA LEU A 202 -10.88 -14.64 -10.77
C LEU A 202 -11.54 -13.80 -9.67
N ALA A 203 -11.83 -12.52 -9.94
CA ALA A 203 -12.46 -11.61 -9.02
C ALA A 203 -13.67 -10.94 -9.64
N GLY A 204 -14.78 -10.87 -8.89
CA GLY A 204 -15.98 -10.12 -9.27
C GLY A 204 -16.02 -8.78 -8.56
N MET A 205 -16.39 -7.72 -9.26
CA MET A 205 -16.49 -6.37 -8.69
C MET A 205 -17.72 -6.18 -7.79
N ARG A 206 -18.66 -7.12 -7.79
CA ARG A 206 -19.87 -7.09 -6.97
C ARG A 206 -20.46 -8.50 -6.78
N PRO A 207 -21.24 -8.73 -5.72
CA PRO A 207 -21.96 -10.00 -5.54
C PRO A 207 -22.82 -10.33 -6.75
N GLY A 208 -22.85 -11.61 -7.15
CA GLY A 208 -23.62 -12.08 -8.31
C GLY A 208 -22.96 -11.84 -9.67
N ALA A 209 -21.69 -11.42 -9.74
CA ALA A 209 -20.95 -11.21 -11.00
C ALA A 209 -20.66 -12.50 -11.79
N GLY A 210 -21.12 -13.66 -11.34
CA GLY A 210 -20.98 -14.94 -12.05
C GLY A 210 -19.56 -15.53 -12.02
N VAL A 211 -18.69 -15.06 -11.11
CA VAL A 211 -17.28 -15.49 -11.02
C VAL A 211 -17.16 -16.98 -10.77
N THR A 212 -18.00 -17.56 -9.91
CA THR A 212 -18.03 -18.99 -9.63
C THR A 212 -18.36 -19.81 -10.89
N HIS A 213 -19.33 -19.36 -11.69
CA HIS A 213 -19.66 -19.99 -12.97
C HIS A 213 -18.49 -19.94 -13.97
N LEU A 214 -17.82 -18.79 -14.03
CA LEU A 214 -16.63 -18.62 -14.88
C LEU A 214 -15.51 -19.52 -14.39
N ALA A 215 -15.30 -19.62 -13.08
CA ALA A 215 -14.28 -20.49 -12.49
C ALA A 215 -14.52 -21.97 -12.86
N PHE A 216 -15.75 -22.47 -12.72
CA PHE A 216 -16.09 -23.84 -13.12
C PHE A 216 -15.96 -24.08 -14.63
N GLY A 217 -16.32 -23.10 -15.46
CA GLY A 217 -16.10 -23.17 -16.90
C GLY A 217 -14.62 -23.30 -17.25
N LEU A 218 -13.78 -22.53 -16.59
CA LEU A 218 -12.33 -22.57 -16.75
C LEU A 218 -11.72 -23.89 -16.26
N LEU A 219 -12.15 -24.39 -15.10
CA LEU A 219 -11.73 -25.70 -14.57
C LEU A 219 -12.03 -26.82 -15.59
N HIS A 220 -13.26 -26.85 -16.09
CA HIS A 220 -13.66 -27.85 -17.09
C HIS A 220 -12.84 -27.75 -18.38
N PHE A 221 -12.59 -26.54 -18.86
CA PHE A 221 -11.75 -26.30 -20.02
C PHE A 221 -10.31 -26.81 -19.81
N LEU A 222 -9.69 -26.42 -18.67
CA LEU A 222 -8.32 -26.82 -18.33
C LEU A 222 -8.18 -28.32 -18.17
N THR A 223 -9.14 -28.99 -17.54
CA THR A 223 -9.18 -30.44 -17.39
C THR A 223 -9.21 -31.13 -18.77
N LYS A 224 -10.00 -30.63 -19.73
CA LYS A 224 -10.03 -31.14 -21.11
C LYS A 224 -8.71 -30.96 -21.87
N GLN A 225 -7.90 -29.96 -21.46
CA GLN A 225 -6.55 -29.73 -22.02
C GLN A 225 -5.46 -30.57 -21.33
N GLY A 226 -5.82 -31.45 -20.40
CA GLY A 226 -4.88 -32.33 -19.70
C GLY A 226 -4.24 -31.71 -18.47
N TRP A 227 -4.74 -30.55 -18.00
CA TRP A 227 -4.31 -29.95 -16.74
C TRP A 227 -5.05 -30.57 -15.55
N SER A 228 -4.43 -30.53 -14.37
CA SER A 228 -5.06 -30.91 -13.10
C SER A 228 -5.31 -29.66 -12.25
N PRO A 229 -6.39 -28.89 -12.56
CA PRO A 229 -6.65 -27.65 -11.85
C PRO A 229 -7.21 -27.92 -10.46
N LEU A 230 -6.76 -27.10 -9.48
CA LEU A 230 -7.34 -27.02 -8.14
C LEU A 230 -8.14 -25.73 -8.04
N TYR A 231 -9.33 -25.80 -7.44
CA TYR A 231 -10.16 -24.64 -7.16
C TYR A 231 -10.16 -24.33 -5.67
N GLU A 232 -9.91 -23.08 -5.32
CA GLU A 232 -10.00 -22.59 -3.96
C GLU A 232 -10.82 -21.29 -3.93
N GLU A 233 -11.85 -21.25 -3.09
CA GLU A 233 -12.73 -20.09 -2.97
C GLU A 233 -12.39 -19.27 -1.73
N HIS A 234 -11.97 -18.01 -1.95
CA HIS A 234 -11.65 -17.05 -0.91
C HIS A 234 -12.74 -15.97 -0.78
N ASN A 235 -13.98 -16.38 -0.51
CA ASN A 235 -15.07 -15.43 -0.25
C ASN A 235 -15.87 -15.83 1.01
N HIS A 236 -16.65 -14.88 1.52
CA HIS A 236 -17.48 -15.12 2.70
C HIS A 236 -18.75 -15.95 2.41
N SER A 237 -19.10 -16.16 1.14
CA SER A 237 -20.37 -16.83 0.79
C SER A 237 -20.35 -18.34 0.96
N ARG A 238 -19.15 -18.98 1.03
CA ARG A 238 -18.98 -20.44 1.14
C ARG A 238 -19.92 -21.21 0.20
N ALA A 239 -20.06 -20.72 -1.05
CA ALA A 239 -21.03 -21.24 -2.00
C ALA A 239 -20.74 -22.67 -2.46
N VAL A 240 -19.51 -23.15 -2.22
CA VAL A 240 -19.11 -24.51 -2.53
C VAL A 240 -18.66 -25.19 -1.25
N ARG A 241 -19.51 -26.06 -0.72
CA ARG A 241 -19.11 -27.06 0.27
C ARG A 241 -18.90 -28.35 -0.50
N GLU A 242 -17.64 -28.81 -0.53
CA GLU A 242 -17.21 -30.18 -0.93
C GLU A 242 -17.90 -30.74 -2.20
N LEU A 243 -17.17 -30.76 -3.29
CA LEU A 243 -17.39 -31.72 -4.38
C LEU A 243 -16.57 -32.98 -4.12
#